data_fdc91db066da454d0648a7f824d969be
#
_entry.id   fdc91db066da454d0648a7f824d969be
#
_cell.length_a   1.000
_cell.length_b   1.000
_cell.length_c   1.000
_cell.angle_alpha   90.00
_cell.angle_beta   90.00
_cell.angle_gamma   90.00
#
_symmetry.space_group_name_H-M   'P 1'
#
loop_
_entity.id
_entity.type
_entity.pdbx_description
1 polymer ?
#
loop_
_entity_poly.entity_id
_entity_poly.type
_entity_poly.pdbx_seq_one_letter_code
_entity_poly.pdbx_strand_id
1 'polypeptide(L)'
;MKNNANSFVRLFTLLLLPSILCPLSPLYAEIKFTPVIDVSLMGGKYFLDEAAASFQARADAFVSPVIKLSDSHELIPVLSAYYSGTQDVQELAGGGVLTRQRRGDDISLKYVYTREFDKYKPRISFSKALIKETKDETWGNGLFDYATFSMGFEAEQERPHGTFTESYDYYSVKYPNYSTLLSQSATVIDTATFNELSRNAGANTMDNVNHRFAFTYTWFPEPLVMTAGYDLTLRSYGDQAIVKKPAAGAALFKSDKRSDLVQNISFKLSQNMKPLLLSARAHMTYMSSNQNSYDSSRTKYIPDYYSYIELGLAPAVTLGLKNGAQFGFTAEYKKLFYQGRLKQDAGGNYSSENTDQDTWLTSLSARYPIMNRFFARASFNYQITSSNMRYEANYKYNYRANTYLLGVEWEF
;
A
#
# COMPACT_ATOMS: atom_id res chain seq x y z
N MET A 1 21.01 -25.27 2.71
CA MET A 1 20.18 -24.42 3.56
C MET A 1 18.68 -24.72 3.34
N LYS A 2 18.18 -25.86 3.80
CA LYS A 2 16.80 -26.35 3.50
C LYS A 2 15.93 -26.59 4.75
N ASN A 3 16.28 -26.06 5.94
CA ASN A 3 15.61 -26.46 7.20
C ASN A 3 14.97 -25.36 8.03
N ASN A 4 14.94 -24.07 7.60
CA ASN A 4 14.46 -23.00 8.48
C ASN A 4 12.96 -22.69 8.39
N ALA A 5 12.27 -23.09 7.32
CA ALA A 5 10.83 -22.82 7.18
C ALA A 5 9.97 -23.71 8.11
N ASN A 6 10.39 -24.95 8.32
CA ASN A 6 9.65 -25.90 9.18
C ASN A 6 9.82 -25.60 10.69
N SER A 7 10.88 -24.90 11.09
CA SER A 7 11.10 -24.52 12.50
C SER A 7 10.18 -23.39 12.93
N PHE A 8 9.85 -22.46 12.04
CA PHE A 8 9.02 -21.30 12.37
C PHE A 8 7.55 -21.69 12.58
N VAL A 9 7.02 -22.57 11.72
CA VAL A 9 5.65 -23.09 11.87
C VAL A 9 5.51 -23.91 13.15
N ARG A 10 6.52 -24.73 13.49
CA ARG A 10 6.53 -25.53 14.74
C ARG A 10 6.67 -24.65 15.99
N LEU A 11 7.41 -23.56 15.93
CA LEU A 11 7.55 -22.63 17.06
C LEU A 11 6.24 -21.88 17.33
N PHE A 12 5.52 -21.49 16.26
CA PHE A 12 4.22 -20.80 16.39
C PHE A 12 3.13 -21.74 16.90
N THR A 13 3.12 -23.00 16.51
CA THR A 13 2.21 -24.03 17.04
C THR A 13 2.49 -24.36 18.50
N LEU A 14 3.75 -24.30 18.94
CA LEU A 14 4.14 -24.57 20.33
C LEU A 14 3.88 -23.36 21.28
N LEU A 15 3.89 -22.13 20.79
CA LEU A 15 3.64 -20.93 21.57
C LEU A 15 2.15 -20.63 21.81
N LEU A 16 1.26 -21.13 20.95
CA LEU A 16 -0.19 -20.96 21.11
C LEU A 16 -0.85 -22.02 22.02
N LEU A 17 -0.26 -23.18 22.21
CA LEU A 17 -0.87 -24.26 22.97
C LEU A 17 -0.74 -24.18 24.49
N PRO A 18 0.31 -23.65 25.12
CA PRO A 18 0.42 -23.69 26.59
C PRO A 18 -0.28 -22.53 27.32
N SER A 19 -0.53 -21.40 26.66
CA SER A 19 -1.16 -20.23 27.28
C SER A 19 -2.69 -20.34 27.40
N ILE A 20 -3.29 -21.33 26.75
CA ILE A 20 -4.75 -21.58 26.78
C ILE A 20 -5.13 -22.48 27.95
N LEU A 21 -4.17 -23.11 28.62
CA LEU A 21 -4.39 -24.07 29.71
C LEU A 21 -4.16 -23.50 31.11
N CYS A 22 -4.21 -22.19 31.32
CA CYS A 22 -4.41 -21.67 32.64
C CYS A 22 -5.82 -22.07 33.11
N PRO A 23 -6.00 -22.70 34.31
CA PRO A 23 -7.32 -23.00 34.84
C PRO A 23 -7.99 -21.67 35.23
N LEU A 24 -8.60 -21.00 34.27
CA LEU A 24 -9.58 -19.97 34.55
C LEU A 24 -10.76 -20.66 35.21
N SER A 25 -11.08 -20.26 36.44
CA SER A 25 -12.29 -20.65 37.17
C SER A 25 -13.49 -20.67 36.22
N PRO A 26 -14.44 -21.61 36.35
CA PRO A 26 -15.50 -21.84 35.39
C PRO A 26 -16.54 -20.70 35.40
N LEU A 27 -16.24 -19.59 34.84
CA LEU A 27 -17.22 -18.72 34.24
C LEU A 27 -17.51 -19.33 32.89
N TYR A 28 -18.56 -20.14 32.76
CA TYR A 28 -19.08 -20.67 31.51
C TYR A 28 -19.64 -19.53 30.66
N ALA A 29 -18.77 -18.66 30.15
CA ALA A 29 -19.12 -17.84 29.00
C ALA A 29 -19.05 -18.78 27.80
N GLU A 30 -20.17 -19.01 27.14
CA GLU A 30 -20.25 -19.78 25.91
C GLU A 30 -19.36 -19.10 24.86
N ILE A 31 -18.21 -19.71 24.54
CA ILE A 31 -17.31 -19.20 23.50
C ILE A 31 -18.05 -19.31 22.17
N LYS A 32 -18.35 -18.17 21.55
CA LYS A 32 -18.97 -18.12 20.23
C LYS A 32 -17.92 -17.91 19.15
N PHE A 33 -17.99 -18.76 18.14
CA PHE A 33 -17.11 -18.70 16.98
C PHE A 33 -17.92 -18.32 15.75
N THR A 34 -17.57 -17.21 15.11
CA THR A 34 -18.19 -16.76 13.87
C THR A 34 -17.13 -16.76 12.78
N PRO A 35 -17.17 -17.70 11.83
CA PRO A 35 -16.22 -17.71 10.72
C PRO A 35 -16.52 -16.55 9.75
N VAL A 36 -15.49 -15.95 9.22
CA VAL A 36 -15.55 -15.02 8.09
C VAL A 36 -14.49 -15.44 7.12
N ILE A 37 -14.88 -15.88 5.95
CA ILE A 37 -14.00 -16.33 4.89
C ILE A 37 -14.43 -15.65 3.59
N ASP A 38 -13.48 -15.08 2.87
CA ASP A 38 -13.67 -14.52 1.54
C ASP A 38 -12.56 -15.04 0.62
N VAL A 39 -12.94 -15.56 -0.53
CA VAL A 39 -11.99 -15.99 -1.55
C VAL A 39 -12.44 -15.47 -2.89
N SER A 40 -11.59 -14.75 -3.58
CA SER A 40 -11.86 -14.27 -4.94
C SER A 40 -10.76 -14.68 -5.91
N LEU A 41 -11.17 -15.03 -7.13
CA LEU A 41 -10.28 -15.37 -8.23
C LEU A 41 -10.78 -14.65 -9.49
N MET A 42 -9.92 -13.84 -10.08
CA MET A 42 -10.23 -13.09 -11.28
C MET A 42 -9.11 -13.25 -12.32
N GLY A 43 -9.48 -13.30 -13.59
CA GLY A 43 -8.55 -13.32 -14.72
C GLY A 43 -9.02 -12.40 -15.83
N GLY A 44 -8.09 -11.93 -16.64
CA GLY A 44 -8.43 -11.03 -17.74
C GLY A 44 -7.24 -10.47 -18.49
N LYS A 45 -7.38 -9.25 -18.97
CA LYS A 45 -6.37 -8.58 -19.79
C LYS A 45 -6.03 -7.19 -19.26
N TYR A 46 -4.78 -6.85 -19.42
CA TYR A 46 -4.23 -5.53 -19.16
C TYR A 46 -3.64 -4.96 -20.45
N PHE A 47 -3.87 -3.69 -20.71
CA PHE A 47 -3.34 -2.94 -21.83
C PHE A 47 -2.65 -1.70 -21.30
N LEU A 48 -1.46 -1.42 -21.79
CA LEU A 48 -0.69 -0.21 -21.49
C LEU A 48 -0.46 0.54 -22.80
N ASP A 49 -1.03 1.73 -22.94
CA ASP A 49 -1.07 2.51 -24.20
C ASP A 49 -1.61 1.66 -25.37
N GLU A 50 -0.87 1.64 -26.49
CA GLU A 50 -1.17 0.84 -27.68
C GLU A 50 -0.45 -0.51 -27.68
N ALA A 51 0.18 -0.90 -26.56
CA ALA A 51 0.90 -2.16 -26.48
C ALA A 51 -0.03 -3.39 -26.57
N ALA A 52 0.53 -4.52 -26.96
CA ALA A 52 -0.20 -5.78 -26.99
C ALA A 52 -0.76 -6.13 -25.60
N ALA A 53 -1.97 -6.69 -25.59
CA ALA A 53 -2.62 -7.08 -24.36
C ALA A 53 -1.81 -8.12 -23.59
N SER A 54 -1.61 -7.91 -22.28
CA SER A 54 -1.04 -8.89 -21.38
C SER A 54 -2.10 -9.54 -20.51
N PHE A 55 -1.84 -10.79 -20.10
CA PHE A 55 -2.72 -11.49 -19.19
C PHE A 55 -2.56 -10.92 -17.78
N GLN A 56 -3.67 -10.68 -17.12
CA GLN A 56 -3.71 -10.32 -15.70
C GLN A 56 -4.53 -11.32 -14.92
N ALA A 57 -4.02 -11.74 -13.78
CA ALA A 57 -4.76 -12.56 -12.82
C ALA A 57 -4.70 -11.91 -11.44
N ARG A 58 -5.75 -12.08 -10.67
CA ARG A 58 -5.85 -11.67 -9.28
C ARG A 58 -6.49 -12.79 -8.48
N ALA A 59 -5.89 -13.13 -7.35
CA ALA A 59 -6.45 -14.04 -6.37
C ALA A 59 -6.32 -13.41 -5.00
N ASP A 60 -7.38 -13.41 -4.23
CA ASP A 60 -7.40 -12.91 -2.86
C ASP A 60 -8.06 -13.99 -1.99
N ALA A 61 -7.50 -14.25 -0.82
CA ALA A 61 -8.06 -15.11 0.20
C ALA A 61 -7.97 -14.41 1.55
N PHE A 62 -9.06 -14.40 2.28
CA PHE A 62 -9.17 -13.76 3.58
C PHE A 62 -9.92 -14.69 4.54
N VAL A 63 -9.35 -14.90 5.73
CA VAL A 63 -9.95 -15.67 6.80
C VAL A 63 -9.83 -14.90 8.10
N SER A 64 -10.94 -14.56 8.72
CA SER A 64 -10.96 -13.76 9.94
C SER A 64 -12.09 -14.20 10.86
N PRO A 65 -11.95 -15.33 11.59
CA PRO A 65 -12.96 -15.71 12.55
C PRO A 65 -13.04 -14.74 13.72
N VAL A 66 -14.25 -14.40 14.14
CA VAL A 66 -14.47 -13.66 15.38
C VAL A 66 -14.72 -14.69 16.50
N ILE A 67 -13.83 -14.68 17.50
CA ILE A 67 -13.90 -15.57 18.68
C ILE A 67 -14.35 -14.71 19.85
N LYS A 68 -15.62 -14.78 20.19
CA LYS A 68 -16.19 -14.08 21.34
C LYS A 68 -15.89 -14.89 22.61
N LEU A 69 -15.03 -14.35 23.47
CA LEU A 69 -14.63 -14.97 24.72
C LEU A 69 -15.62 -14.62 25.85
N SER A 70 -16.24 -13.44 25.79
CA SER A 70 -17.30 -12.95 26.67
C SER A 70 -18.05 -11.82 25.97
N ASP A 71 -19.02 -11.20 26.64
CA ASP A 71 -19.74 -10.04 26.09
C ASP A 71 -18.83 -8.81 25.87
N SER A 72 -17.73 -8.73 26.58
CA SER A 72 -16.79 -7.60 26.49
C SER A 72 -15.45 -7.96 25.86
N HIS A 73 -15.19 -9.22 25.51
CA HIS A 73 -13.89 -9.68 25.05
C HIS A 73 -13.99 -10.49 23.77
N GLU A 74 -13.30 -10.06 22.72
CA GLU A 74 -13.25 -10.75 21.46
C GLU A 74 -11.79 -10.88 20.97
N LEU A 75 -11.50 -11.98 20.30
CA LEU A 75 -10.24 -12.22 19.62
C LEU A 75 -10.50 -12.41 18.12
N ILE A 76 -9.76 -11.67 17.31
CA ILE A 76 -9.95 -11.66 15.85
C ILE A 76 -8.59 -11.94 15.19
N PRO A 77 -8.23 -13.22 14.97
CA PRO A 77 -7.13 -13.54 14.09
C PRO A 77 -7.52 -13.26 12.64
N VAL A 78 -6.58 -12.71 11.88
CA VAL A 78 -6.74 -12.43 10.46
C VAL A 78 -5.62 -13.10 9.68
N LEU A 79 -5.97 -13.86 8.67
CA LEU A 79 -5.07 -14.44 7.69
C LEU A 79 -5.50 -13.93 6.32
N SER A 80 -4.63 -13.28 5.60
CA SER A 80 -4.90 -12.91 4.22
C SER A 80 -3.74 -13.29 3.31
N ALA A 81 -4.07 -13.68 2.10
CA ALA A 81 -3.11 -13.94 1.05
C ALA A 81 -3.63 -13.34 -0.25
N TYR A 82 -2.75 -12.73 -1.02
CA TYR A 82 -3.12 -12.20 -2.32
C TYR A 82 -2.06 -12.49 -3.37
N TYR A 83 -2.52 -12.61 -4.60
CA TYR A 83 -1.70 -12.65 -5.79
C TYR A 83 -2.26 -11.65 -6.81
N SER A 84 -1.39 -10.83 -7.36
CA SER A 84 -1.71 -9.96 -8.48
C SER A 84 -0.59 -10.07 -9.51
N GLY A 85 -0.91 -10.51 -10.71
CA GLY A 85 0.03 -10.66 -11.80
C GLY A 85 -0.38 -9.81 -12.98
N THR A 86 0.52 -9.00 -13.46
CA THR A 86 0.47 -8.40 -14.78
C THR A 86 1.63 -8.98 -15.55
N GLN A 87 1.36 -9.78 -16.56
CA GLN A 87 2.40 -10.22 -17.47
C GLN A 87 2.62 -9.12 -18.51
N ASP A 88 3.88 -8.85 -18.79
CA ASP A 88 4.32 -7.98 -19.87
C ASP A 88 3.94 -6.50 -19.70
N VAL A 89 4.49 -5.87 -18.65
CA VAL A 89 4.62 -4.40 -18.64
C VAL A 89 5.83 -4.04 -19.49
N GLN A 90 5.62 -3.29 -20.55
CA GLN A 90 6.66 -2.88 -21.46
C GLN A 90 7.66 -1.96 -20.75
N GLU A 91 8.92 -2.35 -20.71
CA GLU A 91 9.99 -1.47 -20.23
C GLU A 91 10.22 -0.35 -21.27
N LEU A 92 10.33 0.86 -20.79
CA LEU A 92 10.31 2.05 -21.63
C LEU A 92 11.67 2.47 -22.16
N ALA A 93 12.74 1.98 -21.56
CA ALA A 93 14.10 2.29 -21.96
C ALA A 93 14.84 1.02 -22.31
N GLY A 94 14.86 0.64 -23.58
CA GLY A 94 15.73 -0.41 -24.08
C GLY A 94 15.07 -1.69 -24.59
N GLY A 95 13.75 -1.75 -24.67
CA GLY A 95 13.02 -2.85 -25.35
C GLY A 95 12.87 -4.12 -24.54
N GLY A 96 13.02 -4.06 -23.23
CA GLY A 96 12.71 -5.15 -22.31
C GLY A 96 11.24 -5.20 -21.92
N VAL A 97 10.75 -6.42 -21.65
CA VAL A 97 9.39 -6.64 -21.13
C VAL A 97 9.48 -6.83 -19.62
N LEU A 98 8.99 -5.85 -18.86
CA LEU A 98 8.86 -5.96 -17.41
C LEU A 98 7.58 -6.74 -17.08
N THR A 99 7.75 -7.86 -16.40
CA THR A 99 6.64 -8.56 -15.76
C THR A 99 6.57 -8.10 -14.31
N ARG A 100 5.47 -7.49 -13.91
CA ARG A 100 5.26 -7.16 -12.51
C ARG A 100 4.23 -8.10 -11.90
N GLN A 101 4.69 -8.99 -11.03
CA GLN A 101 3.84 -9.88 -10.27
C GLN A 101 4.04 -9.60 -8.79
N ARG A 102 2.98 -9.62 -8.02
CA ARG A 102 3.02 -9.42 -6.58
C ARG A 102 2.26 -10.52 -5.88
N ARG A 103 2.89 -11.10 -4.88
CA ARG A 103 2.28 -12.02 -3.93
C ARG A 103 2.48 -11.47 -2.53
N GLY A 104 1.49 -11.58 -1.67
CA GLY A 104 1.63 -11.16 -0.28
C GLY A 104 0.81 -12.02 0.64
N ASP A 105 1.32 -12.16 1.85
CA ASP A 105 0.69 -12.84 2.96
C ASP A 105 0.67 -11.86 4.15
N ASP A 106 -0.44 -11.77 4.86
CA ASP A 106 -0.59 -10.99 6.09
C ASP A 106 -1.21 -11.86 7.17
N ILE A 107 -0.61 -11.83 8.35
CA ILE A 107 -1.11 -12.51 9.55
C ILE A 107 -1.22 -11.46 10.63
N SER A 108 -2.42 -11.26 11.17
CA SER A 108 -2.60 -10.35 12.27
C SER A 108 -3.51 -10.94 13.35
N LEU A 109 -3.33 -10.44 14.56
CA LEU A 109 -4.14 -10.75 15.70
C LEU A 109 -4.61 -9.44 16.34
N LYS A 110 -5.92 -9.27 16.40
CA LYS A 110 -6.56 -8.16 17.09
C LYS A 110 -7.33 -8.71 18.29
N TYR A 111 -7.12 -8.10 19.42
CA TYR A 111 -7.97 -8.30 20.59
C TYR A 111 -8.89 -7.10 20.73
N VAL A 112 -10.16 -7.31 21.06
CA VAL A 112 -11.15 -6.26 21.28
C VAL A 112 -11.66 -6.36 22.71
N TYR A 113 -11.48 -5.29 23.45
CA TYR A 113 -12.10 -5.10 24.77
C TYR A 113 -13.15 -4.00 24.66
N THR A 114 -14.39 -4.33 24.97
CA THR A 114 -15.54 -3.42 24.96
C THR A 114 -15.93 -3.06 26.40
N ARG A 115 -15.96 -1.77 26.69
CA ARG A 115 -16.45 -1.24 27.97
C ARG A 115 -17.46 -0.13 27.69
N GLU A 116 -18.73 -0.43 27.95
CA GLU A 116 -19.85 0.48 27.66
C GLU A 116 -19.84 0.95 26.18
N PHE A 117 -19.45 2.21 25.94
CA PHE A 117 -19.39 2.84 24.62
C PHE A 117 -17.97 2.91 24.05
N ASP A 118 -17.00 2.37 24.76
CA ASP A 118 -15.59 2.42 24.35
C ASP A 118 -15.10 1.03 23.96
N LYS A 119 -14.31 0.96 22.88
CA LYS A 119 -13.63 -0.27 22.46
C LYS A 119 -12.15 -0.04 22.35
N TYR A 120 -11.37 -0.92 22.91
CA TYR A 120 -9.91 -0.90 22.92
C TYR A 120 -9.40 -2.11 22.14
N LYS A 121 -8.55 -1.86 21.12
CA LYS A 121 -8.18 -2.85 20.12
C LYS A 121 -6.66 -2.91 19.93
N PRO A 122 -5.89 -3.49 20.89
CA PRO A 122 -4.50 -3.82 20.63
C PRO A 122 -4.38 -4.83 19.49
N ARG A 123 -3.33 -4.66 18.67
CA ARG A 123 -3.09 -5.49 17.50
C ARG A 123 -1.62 -5.74 17.24
N ILE A 124 -1.31 -6.88 16.67
CA ILE A 124 0.00 -7.23 16.15
C ILE A 124 -0.16 -7.82 14.76
N SER A 125 0.74 -7.50 13.84
CA SER A 125 0.72 -8.09 12.51
C SER A 125 2.10 -8.36 11.94
N PHE A 126 2.15 -9.36 11.05
CA PHE A 126 3.27 -9.66 10.18
C PHE A 126 2.77 -9.74 8.76
N SER A 127 3.42 -9.04 7.85
CA SER A 127 3.14 -9.18 6.44
C SER A 127 4.42 -9.41 5.63
N LYS A 128 4.27 -10.08 4.51
CA LYS A 128 5.34 -10.28 3.54
C LYS A 128 4.80 -10.03 2.15
N ALA A 129 5.53 -9.26 1.35
CA ALA A 129 5.26 -9.08 -0.05
C ALA A 129 6.45 -9.52 -0.88
N LEU A 130 6.20 -10.35 -1.88
CA LEU A 130 7.16 -10.83 -2.86
C LEU A 130 6.82 -10.17 -4.19
N ILE A 131 7.81 -9.57 -4.83
CA ILE A 131 7.63 -8.80 -6.05
C ILE A 131 8.59 -9.32 -7.10
N LYS A 132 8.06 -9.78 -8.23
CA LYS A 132 8.84 -10.12 -9.41
C LYS A 132 8.74 -8.99 -10.43
N GLU A 133 9.85 -8.51 -10.91
CA GLU A 133 9.92 -7.47 -11.95
C GLU A 133 10.26 -8.04 -13.32
N THR A 134 10.82 -9.26 -13.36
CA THR A 134 11.14 -9.98 -14.59
C THR A 134 10.55 -11.39 -14.58
N LYS A 135 10.34 -11.98 -15.76
CA LYS A 135 9.81 -13.35 -15.89
C LYS A 135 10.70 -14.40 -15.25
N ASP A 136 12.01 -14.20 -15.35
CA ASP A 136 13.01 -15.19 -14.93
C ASP A 136 13.36 -15.07 -13.45
N GLU A 137 12.86 -14.05 -12.76
CA GLU A 137 13.08 -13.85 -11.35
C GLU A 137 12.38 -14.94 -10.51
N THR A 138 13.05 -15.42 -9.49
CA THR A 138 12.49 -16.40 -8.57
C THR A 138 11.79 -15.69 -7.41
N TRP A 139 10.61 -16.16 -7.01
CA TRP A 139 9.92 -15.67 -5.83
C TRP A 139 10.82 -15.69 -4.58
N GLY A 140 10.92 -14.57 -3.89
CA GLY A 140 11.75 -14.39 -2.71
C GLY A 140 13.15 -13.82 -2.98
N ASN A 141 13.48 -13.56 -4.25
CA ASN A 141 14.74 -12.94 -4.67
C ASN A 141 14.52 -11.55 -5.30
N GLY A 142 13.28 -11.08 -5.33
CA GLY A 142 12.94 -9.77 -5.88
C GLY A 142 13.60 -8.63 -5.13
N LEU A 143 14.12 -7.64 -5.86
CA LEU A 143 14.81 -6.48 -5.28
C LEU A 143 13.92 -5.72 -4.29
N PHE A 144 12.63 -5.64 -4.58
CA PHE A 144 11.63 -4.94 -3.78
C PHE A 144 10.77 -5.85 -2.90
N ASP A 145 11.19 -7.10 -2.70
CA ASP A 145 10.59 -7.95 -1.67
C ASP A 145 10.69 -7.27 -0.30
N TYR A 146 9.61 -7.26 0.46
CA TYR A 146 9.66 -6.70 1.80
C TYR A 146 8.87 -7.52 2.82
N ALA A 147 9.23 -7.35 4.07
CA ALA A 147 8.50 -7.85 5.23
C ALA A 147 8.19 -6.71 6.18
N THR A 148 7.00 -6.75 6.79
CA THR A 148 6.58 -5.77 7.78
C THR A 148 6.24 -6.47 9.09
N PHE A 149 6.70 -5.91 10.19
CA PHE A 149 6.22 -6.21 11.52
C PHE A 149 5.53 -4.98 12.08
N SER A 150 4.35 -5.14 12.68
CA SER A 150 3.59 -4.04 13.25
C SER A 150 3.02 -4.39 14.61
N MET A 151 3.01 -3.42 15.52
CA MET A 151 2.26 -3.42 16.77
C MET A 151 1.45 -2.14 16.83
N GLY A 152 0.20 -2.22 17.21
CA GLY A 152 -0.67 -1.06 17.28
C GLY A 152 -1.73 -1.16 18.36
N PHE A 153 -2.29 -0.02 18.63
CA PHE A 153 -3.42 0.14 19.54
C PHE A 153 -4.42 1.09 18.93
N GLU A 154 -5.70 0.74 19.02
CA GLU A 154 -6.82 1.57 18.56
C GLU A 154 -7.82 1.72 19.70
N ALA A 155 -8.28 2.92 19.95
CA ALA A 155 -9.40 3.22 20.83
C ALA A 155 -10.55 3.79 19.98
N GLU A 156 -11.73 3.22 20.14
CA GLU A 156 -12.97 3.66 19.50
C GLU A 156 -13.94 4.08 20.57
N GLN A 157 -14.52 5.25 20.42
CA GLN A 157 -15.43 5.86 21.38
C GLN A 157 -16.74 6.20 20.69
N GLU A 158 -17.81 5.51 21.06
CA GLU A 158 -19.15 5.83 20.56
C GLU A 158 -19.68 7.09 21.27
N ARG A 159 -20.25 8.00 20.49
CA ARG A 159 -20.85 9.25 20.93
C ARG A 159 -22.28 9.36 20.38
N PRO A 160 -23.17 10.19 20.95
CA PRO A 160 -24.58 10.28 20.53
C PRO A 160 -24.78 10.57 19.04
N HIS A 161 -23.82 11.23 18.39
CA HIS A 161 -23.92 11.64 17.00
C HIS A 161 -22.81 11.09 16.10
N GLY A 162 -22.00 10.16 16.61
CA GLY A 162 -20.89 9.62 15.82
C GLY A 162 -19.94 8.76 16.61
N THR A 163 -18.87 8.35 15.95
CA THR A 163 -17.81 7.52 16.52
C THR A 163 -16.47 8.22 16.33
N PHE A 164 -15.72 8.39 17.40
CA PHE A 164 -14.35 8.85 17.38
C PHE A 164 -13.40 7.66 17.50
N THR A 165 -12.40 7.60 16.63
CA THR A 165 -11.39 6.55 16.64
C THR A 165 -10.01 7.20 16.64
N GLU A 166 -9.17 6.77 17.54
CA GLU A 166 -7.75 7.13 17.59
C GLU A 166 -6.90 5.87 17.54
N SER A 167 -5.78 5.93 16.86
CA SER A 167 -4.86 4.80 16.79
C SER A 167 -3.40 5.23 16.75
N TYR A 168 -2.57 4.36 17.27
CA TYR A 168 -1.13 4.42 17.16
C TYR A 168 -0.62 3.07 16.64
N ASP A 169 0.25 3.12 15.63
CA ASP A 169 0.95 1.96 15.09
C ASP A 169 2.46 2.23 15.03
N TYR A 170 3.22 1.31 15.61
CA TYR A 170 4.62 1.15 15.33
C TYR A 170 4.78 0.05 14.28
N TYR A 171 5.50 0.31 13.19
CA TYR A 171 5.83 -0.74 12.24
C TYR A 171 7.20 -0.55 11.61
N SER A 172 7.88 -1.69 11.37
CA SER A 172 9.14 -1.75 10.65
C SER A 172 8.94 -2.41 9.29
N VAL A 173 9.59 -1.89 8.27
CA VAL A 173 9.61 -2.46 6.92
C VAL A 173 11.05 -2.82 6.59
N LYS A 174 11.27 -4.06 6.17
CA LYS A 174 12.58 -4.58 5.79
C LYS A 174 12.58 -5.07 4.35
N TYR A 175 13.60 -4.72 3.60
CA TYR A 175 13.82 -5.10 2.21
C TYR A 175 15.06 -6.01 2.11
N PRO A 176 14.90 -7.34 2.33
CA PRO A 176 16.03 -8.25 2.52
C PRO A 176 16.95 -8.37 1.31
N ASN A 177 16.43 -8.11 0.12
CA ASN A 177 17.16 -8.27 -1.14
C ASN A 177 17.57 -6.93 -1.76
N TYR A 178 17.15 -5.79 -1.15
CA TYR A 178 17.42 -4.49 -1.75
C TYR A 178 18.91 -4.16 -1.64
N SER A 179 19.50 -3.93 -2.81
CA SER A 179 20.79 -3.28 -2.95
C SER A 179 20.62 -2.12 -3.92
N THR A 180 21.15 -0.96 -3.59
CA THR A 180 21.14 0.17 -4.54
C THR A 180 21.93 -0.23 -5.77
N LEU A 181 21.27 -0.25 -6.91
CA LEU A 181 21.92 -0.37 -8.20
C LEU A 181 22.66 0.96 -8.45
N LEU A 182 23.92 1.01 -8.07
CA LEU A 182 24.83 1.98 -8.69
C LEU A 182 24.92 1.56 -10.14
N SER A 183 24.20 2.30 -10.99
CA SER A 183 24.31 2.09 -12.43
C SER A 183 25.79 2.07 -12.83
N GLN A 184 26.12 1.21 -13.77
CA GLN A 184 27.47 0.88 -14.23
C GLN A 184 28.28 2.05 -14.83
N SER A 185 27.92 3.29 -14.57
CA SER A 185 28.58 4.49 -15.12
C SER A 185 29.78 4.96 -14.28
N ALA A 186 30.61 4.02 -13.80
CA ALA A 186 31.92 4.33 -13.24
C ALA A 186 32.85 5.16 -14.19
N THR A 187 32.50 5.21 -15.45
CA THR A 187 33.22 5.97 -16.48
C THR A 187 32.87 7.47 -16.51
N VAL A 188 31.78 7.89 -15.88
CA VAL A 188 31.27 9.27 -15.93
C VAL A 188 31.46 10.02 -14.60
N ILE A 189 31.71 9.30 -13.50
CA ILE A 189 31.83 9.83 -12.15
C ILE A 189 33.29 9.68 -11.72
N ASP A 190 33.85 10.70 -11.05
CA ASP A 190 35.19 10.58 -10.45
C ASP A 190 35.20 9.45 -9.40
N THR A 191 36.37 8.82 -9.23
CA THR A 191 36.53 7.65 -8.37
C THR A 191 36.16 7.91 -6.91
N ALA A 192 36.34 9.14 -6.40
CA ALA A 192 36.01 9.48 -5.01
C ALA A 192 34.49 9.51 -4.82
N THR A 193 33.76 10.16 -5.73
CA THR A 193 32.30 10.20 -5.75
C THR A 193 31.70 8.79 -5.93
N PHE A 194 32.27 7.97 -6.82
CA PHE A 194 31.85 6.56 -7.00
C PHE A 194 32.04 5.75 -5.73
N ASN A 195 33.18 5.85 -5.08
CA ASN A 195 33.46 5.13 -3.84
C ASN A 195 32.52 5.57 -2.70
N GLU A 196 32.15 6.84 -2.65
CA GLU A 196 31.23 7.36 -1.65
C GLU A 196 29.79 6.91 -1.91
N LEU A 197 29.35 6.93 -3.17
CA LEU A 197 28.08 6.35 -3.59
C LEU A 197 28.01 4.86 -3.25
N SER A 198 29.12 4.13 -3.50
CA SER A 198 29.21 2.70 -3.20
C SER A 198 29.12 2.37 -1.71
N ARG A 199 29.61 3.23 -0.83
CA ARG A 199 29.49 3.06 0.63
C ARG A 199 28.05 3.17 1.14
N ASN A 200 27.21 3.99 0.47
CA ASN A 200 25.80 4.14 0.79
C ASN A 200 24.87 3.27 -0.08
N ALA A 201 25.45 2.54 -1.04
CA ALA A 201 24.80 1.53 -1.84
C ALA A 201 24.89 0.19 -1.10
N GLY A 202 24.27 0.09 0.04
CA GLY A 202 24.35 -1.11 0.88
C GLY A 202 23.02 -1.84 0.98
N ALA A 203 23.07 -3.06 1.49
CA ALA A 203 21.92 -3.73 2.02
C ALA A 203 21.24 -2.84 3.09
N ASN A 204 19.92 -2.91 3.20
CA ASN A 204 19.09 -2.23 4.20
C ASN A 204 18.88 -0.71 4.02
N THR A 205 19.33 -0.09 2.92
CA THR A 205 19.13 1.36 2.71
C THR A 205 17.65 1.75 2.58
N MET A 206 16.77 0.80 2.24
CA MET A 206 15.31 1.00 2.20
C MET A 206 14.61 0.62 3.51
N ASP A 207 15.32 -0.06 4.41
CA ASP A 207 14.75 -0.45 5.70
C ASP A 207 14.35 0.78 6.50
N ASN A 208 13.15 0.74 7.05
CA ASN A 208 12.62 1.88 7.78
C ASN A 208 11.74 1.46 8.95
N VAL A 209 11.64 2.37 9.91
CA VAL A 209 10.78 2.29 11.08
C VAL A 209 9.79 3.44 11.03
N ASN A 210 8.54 3.17 11.35
CA ASN A 210 7.45 4.12 11.25
C ASN A 210 6.67 4.20 12.57
N HIS A 211 6.30 5.42 12.93
CA HIS A 211 5.34 5.74 13.97
C HIS A 211 4.15 6.43 13.31
N ARG A 212 3.00 5.80 13.38
CA ARG A 212 1.77 6.32 12.77
C ARG A 212 0.75 6.65 13.84
N PHE A 213 0.20 7.84 13.78
CA PHE A 213 -0.92 8.31 14.58
C PHE A 213 -2.08 8.59 13.65
N ALA A 214 -3.26 8.03 13.92
CA ALA A 214 -4.43 8.31 13.12
C ALA A 214 -5.63 8.67 14.01
N PHE A 215 -6.40 9.65 13.56
CA PHE A 215 -7.61 10.13 14.20
C PHE A 215 -8.72 10.14 13.17
N THR A 216 -9.86 9.57 13.51
CA THR A 216 -11.02 9.52 12.62
C THR A 216 -12.29 9.87 13.43
N TYR A 217 -13.11 10.73 12.87
CA TYR A 217 -14.44 10.99 13.37
C TYR A 217 -15.48 10.65 12.32
N THR A 218 -16.36 9.71 12.63
CA THR A 218 -17.51 9.36 11.77
C THR A 218 -18.78 9.91 12.41
N TRP A 219 -19.46 10.72 11.67
CA TRP A 219 -20.65 11.45 12.07
C TRP A 219 -21.86 10.96 11.29
N PHE A 220 -23.02 10.81 11.95
CA PHE A 220 -24.25 10.24 11.39
C PHE A 220 -25.40 11.25 11.33
N PRO A 221 -25.28 12.41 10.64
CA PRO A 221 -26.43 13.28 10.41
C PRO A 221 -27.33 12.64 9.34
N GLU A 222 -28.48 12.09 9.74
CA GLU A 222 -29.41 11.49 8.78
C GLU A 222 -29.80 12.49 7.67
N PRO A 223 -29.80 12.08 6.39
CA PRO A 223 -29.55 10.74 5.85
C PRO A 223 -28.09 10.47 5.45
N LEU A 224 -27.18 11.26 5.91
CA LEU A 224 -25.76 11.25 5.53
C LEU A 224 -24.89 10.51 6.56
N VAL A 225 -23.81 9.93 6.09
CA VAL A 225 -22.68 9.50 6.92
C VAL A 225 -21.44 10.25 6.45
N MET A 226 -20.81 10.97 7.37
CA MET A 226 -19.64 11.80 7.10
C MET A 226 -18.46 11.27 7.93
N THR A 227 -17.31 11.14 7.31
CA THR A 227 -16.08 10.73 8.02
C THR A 227 -14.98 11.73 7.71
N ALA A 228 -14.37 12.29 8.74
CA ALA A 228 -13.15 13.09 8.64
C ALA A 228 -12.01 12.31 9.29
N GLY A 229 -10.84 12.30 8.65
CA GLY A 229 -9.66 11.58 9.13
C GLY A 229 -8.40 12.43 9.01
N TYR A 230 -7.50 12.25 9.97
CA TYR A 230 -6.13 12.77 9.94
C TYR A 230 -5.17 11.64 10.29
N ASP A 231 -4.09 11.51 9.51
CA ASP A 231 -3.07 10.49 9.67
C ASP A 231 -1.68 11.17 9.61
N LEU A 232 -0.86 10.90 10.61
CA LEU A 232 0.51 11.39 10.72
C LEU A 232 1.45 10.20 10.80
N THR A 233 2.36 10.06 9.84
CA THR A 233 3.41 9.03 9.85
C THR A 233 4.78 9.67 9.89
N LEU A 234 5.55 9.33 10.91
CA LEU A 234 6.97 9.63 11.05
C LEU A 234 7.76 8.39 10.61
N ARG A 235 8.56 8.53 9.55
CA ARG A 235 9.36 7.43 8.99
C ARG A 235 10.84 7.74 9.13
N SER A 236 11.60 6.80 9.65
CA SER A 236 13.03 6.90 9.85
C SER A 236 13.76 5.76 9.15
N TYR A 237 14.82 6.07 8.43
CA TYR A 237 15.67 5.10 7.73
C TYR A 237 16.98 4.91 8.49
N GLY A 238 17.32 3.66 8.81
CA GLY A 238 18.53 3.34 9.58
C GLY A 238 19.82 3.56 8.79
N ASP A 239 19.82 3.22 7.51
CA ASP A 239 21.04 3.15 6.70
C ASP A 239 21.07 4.09 5.49
N GLN A 240 19.98 4.78 5.17
CA GLN A 240 19.95 5.73 4.07
C GLN A 240 20.48 7.11 4.47
N ALA A 241 21.70 7.44 4.05
CA ALA A 241 22.30 8.75 4.28
C ALA A 241 21.70 9.82 3.35
N ILE A 242 21.66 11.06 3.84
CA ILE A 242 21.16 12.20 3.06
C ILE A 242 22.19 12.60 2.01
N VAL A 243 21.74 12.71 0.75
CA VAL A 243 22.54 13.28 -0.35
C VAL A 243 22.74 14.76 -0.11
N LYS A 244 23.98 15.25 -0.19
CA LYS A 244 24.33 16.68 -0.10
C LYS A 244 24.84 17.20 -1.43
N LYS A 245 24.80 18.52 -1.58
CA LYS A 245 25.34 19.18 -2.76
C LYS A 245 26.83 18.88 -2.87
N PRO A 246 27.32 18.30 -4.00
CA PRO A 246 28.73 18.07 -4.21
C PRO A 246 29.50 19.38 -4.24
N ALA A 247 30.67 19.39 -3.62
CA ALA A 247 31.67 20.44 -3.76
C ALA A 247 32.99 19.75 -4.13
N ALA A 248 33.91 20.46 -4.78
CA ALA A 248 35.18 19.90 -5.19
C ALA A 248 35.89 19.27 -3.97
N GLY A 249 36.17 17.97 -4.03
CA GLY A 249 36.84 17.21 -2.97
C GLY A 249 36.00 16.92 -1.72
N ALA A 250 34.69 17.26 -1.71
CA ALA A 250 33.82 17.02 -0.57
C ALA A 250 33.03 15.72 -0.71
N ALA A 251 32.69 15.13 0.43
CA ALA A 251 31.83 13.94 0.47
C ALA A 251 30.43 14.25 -0.04
N LEU A 252 29.83 13.31 -0.76
CA LEU A 252 28.48 13.44 -1.35
C LEU A 252 27.36 13.21 -0.33
N PHE A 253 27.64 12.51 0.76
CA PHE A 253 26.65 12.16 1.77
C PHE A 253 26.88 12.85 3.11
N LYS A 254 25.81 13.17 3.81
CA LYS A 254 25.84 13.63 5.20
C LYS A 254 25.93 12.43 6.15
N SER A 255 26.36 12.67 7.38
CA SER A 255 26.22 11.70 8.47
C SER A 255 24.77 11.42 8.84
N ASP A 256 23.90 12.43 8.64
CA ASP A 256 22.49 12.35 8.96
C ASP A 256 21.76 11.36 8.06
N LYS A 257 20.74 10.71 8.61
CA LYS A 257 19.92 9.73 7.91
C LYS A 257 18.61 10.34 7.40
N ARG A 258 18.04 9.70 6.38
CA ARG A 258 16.75 10.07 5.82
C ARG A 258 15.66 9.93 6.86
N SER A 259 14.79 10.93 6.91
CA SER A 259 13.50 10.89 7.61
C SER A 259 12.42 11.53 6.75
N ASP A 260 11.23 10.94 6.79
CA ASP A 260 10.07 11.45 6.07
C ASP A 260 8.94 11.71 7.08
N LEU A 261 8.23 12.82 6.87
CA LEU A 261 6.97 13.16 7.54
C LEU A 261 5.86 13.05 6.50
N VAL A 262 4.88 12.19 6.76
CA VAL A 262 3.70 12.04 5.89
C VAL A 262 2.46 12.44 6.69
N GLN A 263 1.70 13.39 6.17
CA GLN A 263 0.42 13.80 6.73
C GLN A 263 -0.68 13.58 5.70
N ASN A 264 -1.78 12.96 6.11
CA ASN A 264 -2.94 12.77 5.27
C ASN A 264 -4.18 13.31 5.96
N ILE A 265 -4.92 14.16 5.28
CA ILE A 265 -6.25 14.63 5.68
C ILE A 265 -7.24 14.00 4.71
N SER A 266 -8.29 13.41 5.21
CA SER A 266 -9.32 12.78 4.39
C SER A 266 -10.72 13.18 4.85
N PHE A 267 -11.61 13.26 3.88
CA PHE A 267 -13.03 13.48 4.11
C PHE A 267 -13.83 12.53 3.23
N LYS A 268 -14.79 11.83 3.80
CA LYS A 268 -15.72 10.95 3.08
C LYS A 268 -17.15 11.32 3.42
N LEU A 269 -17.97 11.44 2.39
CA LEU A 269 -19.41 11.59 2.47
C LEU A 269 -20.08 10.38 1.86
N SER A 270 -21.13 9.84 2.49
CA SER A 270 -21.94 8.79 1.89
C SER A 270 -23.41 8.95 2.25
N GLN A 271 -24.28 8.58 1.31
CA GLN A 271 -25.74 8.61 1.46
C GLN A 271 -26.34 7.35 0.85
N ASN A 272 -27.15 6.67 1.64
CA ASN A 272 -27.91 5.52 1.19
C ASN A 272 -29.31 5.97 0.74
N MET A 273 -29.54 5.92 -0.56
CA MET A 273 -30.82 6.22 -1.20
C MET A 273 -31.29 4.99 -1.98
N LYS A 274 -31.69 3.94 -1.27
CA LYS A 274 -32.10 2.65 -1.89
C LYS A 274 -32.83 2.85 -3.21
N PRO A 275 -32.41 2.23 -4.32
CA PRO A 275 -31.38 1.18 -4.43
C PRO A 275 -29.93 1.70 -4.61
N LEU A 276 -29.70 2.99 -4.49
CA LEU A 276 -28.41 3.64 -4.73
C LEU A 276 -27.68 3.91 -3.41
N LEU A 277 -26.37 3.68 -3.40
CA LEU A 277 -25.43 4.21 -2.42
C LEU A 277 -24.52 5.21 -3.13
N LEU A 278 -24.63 6.47 -2.75
CA LEU A 278 -23.74 7.54 -3.24
C LEU A 278 -22.63 7.75 -2.24
N SER A 279 -21.41 7.97 -2.71
CA SER A 279 -20.30 8.38 -1.86
C SER A 279 -19.33 9.29 -2.61
N ALA A 280 -18.62 10.11 -1.86
CA ALA A 280 -17.50 10.90 -2.36
C ALA A 280 -16.40 10.91 -1.30
N ARG A 281 -15.15 10.76 -1.72
CA ARG A 281 -13.96 10.87 -0.87
C ARG A 281 -13.06 11.96 -1.44
N ALA A 282 -12.61 12.85 -0.57
CA ALA A 282 -11.54 13.79 -0.86
C ALA A 282 -10.37 13.53 0.09
N HIS A 283 -9.15 13.72 -0.37
CA HIS A 283 -7.97 13.64 0.48
C HIS A 283 -6.88 14.61 0.04
N MET A 284 -6.04 14.96 0.99
CA MET A 284 -4.81 15.68 0.77
C MET A 284 -3.68 14.96 1.52
N THR A 285 -2.62 14.61 0.81
CA THR A 285 -1.39 14.06 1.39
C THR A 285 -0.27 15.07 1.22
N TYR A 286 0.41 15.40 2.31
CA TYR A 286 1.65 16.16 2.33
C TYR A 286 2.77 15.24 2.79
N MET A 287 3.79 15.07 1.95
CA MET A 287 5.01 14.37 2.28
C MET A 287 6.19 15.34 2.27
N SER A 288 6.87 15.44 3.41
CA SER A 288 8.14 16.15 3.55
C SER A 288 9.25 15.15 3.83
N SER A 289 10.33 15.22 3.06
CA SER A 289 11.51 14.37 3.20
C SER A 289 12.76 15.25 3.26
N ASN A 290 13.67 14.92 4.16
CA ASN A 290 14.99 15.57 4.19
C ASN A 290 15.98 15.01 3.15
N GLN A 291 15.53 14.03 2.31
CA GLN A 291 16.36 13.41 1.30
C GLN A 291 16.35 14.21 0.00
N ASN A 292 17.54 14.34 -0.57
CA ASN A 292 17.77 14.99 -1.85
C ASN A 292 18.12 13.94 -2.91
N SER A 293 18.26 14.37 -4.16
CA SER A 293 18.73 13.53 -5.26
C SER A 293 19.95 14.16 -5.95
N TYR A 294 20.77 13.30 -6.53
CA TYR A 294 21.88 13.71 -7.37
C TYR A 294 21.88 12.91 -8.67
N ASP A 295 21.66 13.62 -9.77
CA ASP A 295 21.80 13.05 -11.12
C ASP A 295 23.26 13.15 -11.54
N SER A 296 23.98 12.03 -11.44
CA SER A 296 25.39 11.95 -11.78
C SER A 296 25.66 12.17 -13.27
N SER A 297 24.74 11.75 -14.15
CA SER A 297 24.86 11.88 -15.60
C SER A 297 24.85 13.33 -16.06
N ARG A 298 24.20 14.21 -15.31
CA ARG A 298 24.04 15.65 -15.57
C ARG A 298 24.68 16.54 -14.50
N THR A 299 25.36 15.93 -13.53
CA THR A 299 25.99 16.64 -12.40
C THR A 299 25.01 17.59 -11.69
N LYS A 300 23.74 17.17 -11.58
CA LYS A 300 22.66 18.01 -11.04
C LYS A 300 22.26 17.56 -9.64
N TYR A 301 22.42 18.44 -8.67
CA TYR A 301 21.87 18.29 -7.33
C TYR A 301 20.45 18.85 -7.26
N ILE A 302 19.53 18.08 -6.68
CA ILE A 302 18.12 18.42 -6.59
C ILE A 302 17.69 18.29 -5.12
N PRO A 303 17.48 19.41 -4.42
CA PRO A 303 16.98 19.38 -3.04
C PRO A 303 15.50 18.99 -3.01
N ASP A 304 15.03 18.50 -1.86
CA ASP A 304 13.62 18.19 -1.58
C ASP A 304 12.96 17.27 -2.61
N TYR A 305 13.76 16.43 -3.27
CA TYR A 305 13.34 15.61 -4.42
C TYR A 305 12.14 14.71 -4.14
N TYR A 306 12.00 14.24 -2.90
CA TYR A 306 10.95 13.30 -2.50
C TYR A 306 9.73 13.98 -1.87
N SER A 307 9.79 15.29 -1.61
CA SER A 307 8.69 16.04 -1.02
C SER A 307 7.60 16.35 -2.03
N TYR A 308 6.34 16.14 -1.65
CA TYR A 308 5.20 16.40 -2.53
C TYR A 308 3.91 16.73 -1.77
N ILE A 309 2.95 17.29 -2.50
CA ILE A 309 1.54 17.41 -2.12
C ILE A 309 0.72 16.61 -3.12
N GLU A 310 -0.17 15.74 -2.64
CA GLU A 310 -1.18 15.05 -3.46
C GLU A 310 -2.57 15.48 -3.03
N LEU A 311 -3.41 15.80 -4.00
CA LEU A 311 -4.84 16.06 -3.83
C LEU A 311 -5.62 14.99 -4.56
N GLY A 312 -6.66 14.46 -3.95
CA GLY A 312 -7.51 13.45 -4.57
C GLY A 312 -8.99 13.66 -4.30
N LEU A 313 -9.81 13.34 -5.30
CA LEU A 313 -11.27 13.34 -5.24
C LEU A 313 -11.81 12.08 -5.93
N ALA A 314 -12.67 11.32 -5.25
CA ALA A 314 -13.21 10.07 -5.74
C ALA A 314 -14.72 9.96 -5.44
N PRO A 315 -15.61 10.46 -6.31
CA PRO A 315 -17.02 10.14 -6.27
C PRO A 315 -17.26 8.69 -6.70
N ALA A 316 -18.27 8.05 -6.08
CA ALA A 316 -18.68 6.70 -6.39
C ALA A 316 -20.20 6.51 -6.25
N VAL A 317 -20.74 5.62 -7.05
CA VAL A 317 -22.15 5.20 -7.03
C VAL A 317 -22.19 3.69 -7.03
N THR A 318 -22.98 3.12 -6.13
CA THR A 318 -23.29 1.67 -6.14
C THR A 318 -24.79 1.49 -6.25
N LEU A 319 -25.22 0.71 -7.24
CA LEU A 319 -26.61 0.27 -7.45
C LEU A 319 -26.76 -1.15 -6.93
N GLY A 320 -27.61 -1.36 -5.93
CA GLY A 320 -27.98 -2.68 -5.42
C GLY A 320 -29.37 -3.09 -5.90
N LEU A 321 -29.46 -4.21 -6.61
CA LEU A 321 -30.73 -4.73 -7.10
C LEU A 321 -31.38 -5.71 -6.10
N LYS A 322 -32.70 -5.90 -6.19
CA LYS A 322 -33.45 -6.80 -5.29
C LYS A 322 -33.01 -8.26 -5.36
N ASN A 323 -32.48 -8.71 -6.49
CA ASN A 323 -31.92 -10.05 -6.68
C ASN A 323 -30.52 -10.23 -6.10
N GLY A 324 -29.96 -9.21 -5.41
CA GLY A 324 -28.62 -9.23 -4.82
C GLY A 324 -27.49 -8.82 -5.78
N ALA A 325 -27.78 -8.54 -7.04
CA ALA A 325 -26.79 -8.01 -7.97
C ALA A 325 -26.39 -6.58 -7.58
N GLN A 326 -25.11 -6.26 -7.76
CA GLN A 326 -24.55 -4.94 -7.47
C GLN A 326 -23.73 -4.44 -8.66
N PHE A 327 -23.85 -3.16 -8.94
CA PHE A 327 -23.06 -2.46 -9.96
C PHE A 327 -22.43 -1.23 -9.33
N GLY A 328 -21.14 -1.09 -9.47
CA GLY A 328 -20.36 0.03 -8.94
C GLY A 328 -19.75 0.85 -10.06
N PHE A 329 -19.73 2.16 -9.88
CA PHE A 329 -19.00 3.12 -10.67
C PHE A 329 -18.19 4.01 -9.74
N THR A 330 -16.91 4.20 -10.04
CA THR A 330 -16.04 5.15 -9.33
C THR A 330 -15.25 5.94 -10.35
N ALA A 331 -15.16 7.25 -10.15
CA ALA A 331 -14.22 8.11 -10.86
C ALA A 331 -13.29 8.72 -9.82
N GLU A 332 -11.98 8.61 -10.02
CA GLU A 332 -10.99 9.19 -9.13
C GLU A 332 -10.08 10.12 -9.93
N TYR A 333 -9.89 11.31 -9.42
CA TYR A 333 -8.89 12.26 -9.89
C TYR A 333 -7.86 12.49 -8.81
N LYS A 334 -6.57 12.42 -9.17
CA LYS A 334 -5.44 12.75 -8.31
C LYS A 334 -4.54 13.74 -9.00
N LYS A 335 -4.06 14.70 -8.26
CA LYS A 335 -3.02 15.63 -8.68
C LYS A 335 -1.87 15.63 -7.69
N LEU A 336 -0.66 15.36 -8.20
CA LEU A 336 0.58 15.29 -7.46
C LEU A 336 1.48 16.45 -7.84
N PHE A 337 1.92 17.23 -6.87
CA PHE A 337 2.83 18.35 -7.02
C PHE A 337 4.13 18.05 -6.27
N TYR A 338 5.22 17.81 -7.00
CA TYR A 338 6.52 17.66 -6.36
C TYR A 338 7.07 19.02 -5.94
N GLN A 339 7.68 19.09 -4.75
CA GLN A 339 8.20 20.34 -4.19
C GLN A 339 9.60 20.68 -4.69
N GLY A 340 10.44 19.66 -4.95
CA GLY A 340 11.81 19.84 -5.41
C GLY A 340 12.17 19.11 -6.70
N ARG A 341 11.38 18.11 -7.12
CA ARG A 341 11.65 17.35 -8.34
C ARG A 341 11.44 18.21 -9.57
N LEU A 342 12.55 18.58 -10.24
CA LEU A 342 12.51 19.42 -11.42
C LEU A 342 12.02 18.62 -12.65
N LYS A 343 11.22 19.25 -13.50
CA LYS A 343 10.82 18.66 -14.78
C LYS A 343 12.00 18.61 -15.75
N GLN A 344 11.95 17.61 -16.64
CA GLN A 344 12.93 17.47 -17.73
C GLN A 344 12.20 17.44 -19.08
N ASP A 345 12.84 17.99 -20.10
CA ASP A 345 12.41 17.86 -21.50
C ASP A 345 12.69 16.44 -22.04
N ALA A 346 12.31 16.13 -23.27
CA ALA A 346 12.53 14.82 -23.88
C ALA A 346 14.02 14.45 -24.01
N GLY A 347 14.92 15.44 -24.09
CA GLY A 347 16.37 15.25 -24.06
C GLY A 347 16.95 15.07 -22.66
N GLY A 348 16.11 15.19 -21.61
CA GLY A 348 16.49 15.07 -20.21
C GLY A 348 17.10 16.33 -19.62
N ASN A 349 17.00 17.49 -20.27
CA ASN A 349 17.50 18.74 -19.71
C ASN A 349 16.53 19.26 -18.64
N TYR A 350 17.07 19.69 -17.52
CA TYR A 350 16.29 20.22 -16.41
C TYR A 350 15.79 21.64 -16.69
N SER A 351 14.52 21.90 -16.37
CA SER A 351 13.98 23.25 -16.27
C SER A 351 14.03 23.77 -14.84
N SER A 352 13.56 25.01 -14.62
CA SER A 352 13.35 25.58 -13.29
C SER A 352 12.01 25.24 -12.66
N GLU A 353 11.14 24.56 -13.40
CA GLU A 353 9.80 24.19 -12.92
C GLU A 353 9.81 22.81 -12.27
N ASN A 354 8.96 22.64 -11.28
CA ASN A 354 8.77 21.35 -10.62
C ASN A 354 7.88 20.42 -11.45
N THR A 355 8.05 19.12 -11.23
CA THR A 355 7.22 18.09 -11.82
C THR A 355 5.84 18.08 -11.17
N ASP A 356 4.81 18.00 -11.99
CA ASP A 356 3.44 17.67 -11.59
C ASP A 356 2.92 16.46 -12.35
N GLN A 357 1.89 15.82 -11.81
CA GLN A 357 1.27 14.65 -12.41
C GLN A 357 -0.23 14.64 -12.10
N ASP A 358 -1.02 14.46 -13.14
CA ASP A 358 -2.47 14.25 -13.07
C ASP A 358 -2.80 12.79 -13.35
N THR A 359 -3.68 12.18 -12.56
CA THR A 359 -4.16 10.81 -12.79
C THR A 359 -5.68 10.78 -12.70
N TRP A 360 -6.30 10.28 -13.75
CA TRP A 360 -7.72 9.95 -13.81
C TRP A 360 -7.87 8.43 -13.81
N LEU A 361 -8.67 7.92 -12.88
CA LEU A 361 -9.02 6.50 -12.81
C LEU A 361 -10.55 6.37 -12.83
N THR A 362 -11.07 5.62 -13.78
CA THR A 362 -12.48 5.24 -13.85
C THR A 362 -12.59 3.74 -13.65
N SER A 363 -13.46 3.31 -12.74
CA SER A 363 -13.67 1.91 -12.42
C SER A 363 -15.16 1.56 -12.54
N LEU A 364 -15.45 0.46 -13.21
CA LEU A 364 -16.75 -0.19 -13.25
C LEU A 364 -16.62 -1.55 -12.60
N SER A 365 -17.58 -1.93 -11.79
CA SER A 365 -17.64 -3.24 -11.15
C SER A 365 -19.04 -3.82 -11.22
N ALA A 366 -19.14 -5.13 -11.36
CA ALA A 366 -20.38 -5.87 -11.25
C ALA A 366 -20.15 -7.09 -10.37
N ARG A 367 -21.14 -7.41 -9.54
CA ARG A 367 -21.21 -8.60 -8.70
C ARG A 367 -22.60 -9.17 -8.83
N TYR A 368 -22.70 -10.45 -9.22
CA TYR A 368 -23.97 -11.13 -9.46
C TYR A 368 -24.02 -12.43 -8.67
N PRO A 369 -25.04 -12.67 -7.81
CA PRO A 369 -25.17 -13.92 -7.08
C PRO A 369 -25.52 -15.07 -8.03
N ILE A 370 -24.68 -16.09 -8.10
CA ILE A 370 -24.94 -17.33 -8.86
C ILE A 370 -25.69 -18.33 -7.98
N MET A 371 -25.24 -18.47 -6.75
CA MET A 371 -25.88 -19.30 -5.71
C MET A 371 -25.59 -18.70 -4.34
N ASN A 372 -26.11 -19.32 -3.28
CA ASN A 372 -25.84 -18.83 -1.92
C ASN A 372 -24.34 -18.70 -1.66
N ARG A 373 -23.90 -17.50 -1.26
CA ARG A 373 -22.51 -17.17 -0.94
C ARG A 373 -21.51 -17.29 -2.10
N PHE A 374 -21.96 -17.47 -3.32
CA PHE A 374 -21.09 -17.58 -4.49
C PHE A 374 -21.53 -16.59 -5.57
N PHE A 375 -20.58 -15.78 -6.07
CA PHE A 375 -20.85 -14.65 -6.93
C PHE A 375 -19.96 -14.66 -8.17
N ALA A 376 -20.52 -14.26 -9.32
CA ALA A 376 -19.72 -13.82 -10.45
C ALA A 376 -19.28 -12.38 -10.23
N ARG A 377 -18.05 -12.08 -10.63
CA ARG A 377 -17.50 -10.72 -10.58
C ARG A 377 -16.99 -10.29 -11.93
N ALA A 378 -17.18 -9.01 -12.25
CA ALA A 378 -16.55 -8.35 -13.38
C ALA A 378 -16.00 -7.01 -12.93
N SER A 379 -14.84 -6.61 -13.42
CA SER A 379 -14.31 -5.27 -13.22
C SER A 379 -13.64 -4.74 -14.48
N PHE A 380 -13.80 -3.45 -14.69
CA PHE A 380 -13.11 -2.68 -15.71
C PHE A 380 -12.49 -1.46 -15.06
N ASN A 381 -11.22 -1.21 -15.34
CA ASN A 381 -10.53 -0.02 -14.90
C ASN A 381 -9.89 0.66 -16.10
N TYR A 382 -10.02 1.98 -16.16
CA TYR A 382 -9.40 2.84 -17.13
C TYR A 382 -8.62 3.93 -16.44
N GLN A 383 -7.34 4.03 -16.70
CA GLN A 383 -6.44 5.02 -16.10
C GLN A 383 -5.77 5.85 -17.17
N ILE A 384 -5.74 7.15 -16.96
CA ILE A 384 -4.92 8.09 -17.72
C ILE A 384 -4.02 8.80 -16.72
N THR A 385 -2.73 8.77 -16.98
CA THR A 385 -1.74 9.54 -16.23
C THR A 385 -1.04 10.49 -17.18
N SER A 386 -0.94 11.75 -16.80
CA SER A 386 -0.25 12.79 -17.55
C SER A 386 0.63 13.62 -16.63
N SER A 387 1.77 14.07 -17.12
CA SER A 387 2.75 14.87 -16.38
C SER A 387 3.40 15.89 -17.30
N ASN A 388 3.90 16.96 -16.72
CA ASN A 388 4.80 17.90 -17.41
C ASN A 388 6.22 17.34 -17.59
N MET A 389 6.57 16.21 -16.94
CA MET A 389 7.81 15.47 -17.18
C MET A 389 7.78 14.81 -18.56
N ARG A 390 8.81 15.06 -19.37
CA ARG A 390 8.94 14.52 -20.73
C ARG A 390 10.09 13.53 -20.90
N TYR A 391 11.01 13.45 -19.94
CA TYR A 391 12.10 12.48 -19.94
C TYR A 391 11.64 11.16 -19.34
N GLU A 392 11.39 10.19 -20.20
CA GLU A 392 10.79 8.89 -19.86
C GLU A 392 11.78 7.72 -20.07
N ALA A 393 13.08 7.98 -20.01
CA ALA A 393 14.10 6.94 -20.18
C ALA A 393 14.06 5.83 -19.14
N ASN A 394 13.69 6.16 -17.88
CA ASN A 394 13.69 5.22 -16.76
C ASN A 394 12.30 4.99 -16.15
N TYR A 395 11.35 5.89 -16.40
CA TYR A 395 10.02 5.84 -15.84
C TYR A 395 9.02 6.53 -16.76
N LYS A 396 7.84 5.93 -16.93
CA LYS A 396 6.77 6.49 -17.77
C LYS A 396 5.84 7.37 -16.93
N TYR A 397 5.81 8.64 -17.28
CA TYR A 397 4.96 9.62 -16.61
C TYR A 397 3.63 9.87 -17.35
N ASN A 398 3.60 9.58 -18.65
CA ASN A 398 2.45 9.81 -19.51
C ASN A 398 2.00 8.50 -20.14
N TYR A 399 0.85 7.97 -19.70
CA TYR A 399 0.35 6.69 -20.19
C TYR A 399 -1.16 6.53 -20.00
N ARG A 400 -1.71 5.57 -20.72
CA ARG A 400 -3.09 5.07 -20.56
C ARG A 400 -3.04 3.58 -20.26
N ALA A 401 -3.86 3.14 -19.32
CA ALA A 401 -3.94 1.73 -18.96
C ALA A 401 -5.40 1.28 -18.83
N ASN A 402 -5.69 0.10 -19.34
CA ASN A 402 -7.01 -0.53 -19.25
C ASN A 402 -6.87 -1.93 -18.65
N THR A 403 -7.78 -2.28 -17.75
CA THR A 403 -7.84 -3.62 -17.16
C THR A 403 -9.26 -4.15 -17.22
N TYR A 404 -9.41 -5.36 -17.72
CA TYR A 404 -10.66 -6.10 -17.76
C TYR A 404 -10.48 -7.41 -17.00
N LEU A 405 -11.25 -7.64 -15.93
CA LEU A 405 -11.18 -8.85 -15.16
C LEU A 405 -12.59 -9.46 -15.02
N LEU A 406 -12.65 -10.78 -15.16
CA LEU A 406 -13.83 -11.59 -14.86
C LEU A 406 -13.42 -12.66 -13.86
N GLY A 407 -14.32 -13.05 -12.99
CA GLY A 407 -14.01 -14.04 -11.97
C GLY A 407 -15.16 -14.42 -11.09
N VAL A 408 -14.80 -15.05 -10.01
CA VAL A 408 -15.73 -15.57 -8.99
C VAL A 408 -15.26 -15.15 -7.60
N GLU A 409 -16.23 -15.08 -6.69
CA GLU A 409 -16.04 -14.79 -5.28
C GLU A 409 -16.90 -15.73 -4.45
N TRP A 410 -16.36 -16.23 -3.37
CA TRP A 410 -17.04 -17.07 -2.40
C TRP A 410 -16.89 -16.46 -1.01
N GLU A 411 -18.01 -16.22 -0.34
CA GLU A 411 -18.09 -15.67 1.02
C GLU A 411 -18.71 -16.71 1.97
N PHE A 412 -18.13 -16.85 3.15
CA PHE A 412 -18.66 -17.75 4.19
C PHE A 412 -18.67 -17.08 5.56
#